data_eb77d9fdc7a1109873f8d03ae802d7ba
#
_entry.id   eb77d9fdc7a1109873f8d03ae802d7ba
#
_cell.length_a   1.000
_cell.length_b   1.000
_cell.length_c   1.000
_cell.angle_alpha   90.00
_cell.angle_beta   90.00
_cell.angle_gamma   90.00
#
_symmetry.space_group_name_H-M   'P 1'
#
loop_
_entity.id
_entity.type
_entity.pdbx_description
1 polymer ?
#
loop_
_entity_poly.entity_id
_entity_poly.type
_entity_poly.pdbx_seq_one_letter_code
_entity_poly.pdbx_strand_id
1 'polypeptide(L)'
;KDEAIIGEIILSHKGLKGYHHLRTRKSGSDRLLDVHVTFDKDMHLEEVHNICDDIECKIRNRFGGFDITIHPEPVDENGSVIKKNYVEAVR
;
A
#
# COMPACT_ATOMS: atom_id res chain seq x y z
N LYS A 1 6.41 -12.55 -10.71
CA LYS A 1 5.26 -12.79 -11.54
C LYS A 1 3.96 -12.32 -10.89
N ASP A 2 3.65 -12.86 -9.72
CA ASP A 2 2.50 -12.35 -8.97
C ASP A 2 2.68 -10.88 -8.63
N GLU A 3 3.91 -10.46 -8.36
CA GLU A 3 4.18 -9.07 -8.03
C GLU A 3 3.84 -8.13 -9.17
N ALA A 4 4.06 -8.56 -10.41
CA ALA A 4 3.69 -7.73 -11.56
C ALA A 4 2.19 -7.52 -11.63
N ILE A 5 1.43 -8.59 -11.40
CA ILE A 5 -0.04 -8.50 -11.42
C ILE A 5 -0.54 -7.64 -10.27
N ILE A 6 0.05 -7.82 -9.09
CA ILE A 6 -0.33 -7.02 -7.92
C ILE A 6 -0.05 -5.54 -8.19
N GLY A 7 1.10 -5.24 -8.79
CA GLY A 7 1.42 -3.86 -9.16
C GLY A 7 0.40 -3.26 -10.11
N GLU A 8 -0.03 -4.05 -11.09
CA GLU A 8 -1.07 -3.58 -12.02
C GLU A 8 -2.38 -3.29 -11.30
N ILE A 9 -2.74 -4.15 -10.36
CA ILE A 9 -3.96 -3.92 -9.59
C ILE A 9 -3.85 -2.61 -8.82
N ILE A 10 -2.72 -2.38 -8.17
CA ILE A 10 -2.53 -1.16 -7.40
C ILE A 10 -2.64 0.06 -8.30
N LEU A 11 -1.94 0.03 -9.43
CA LEU A 11 -1.89 1.18 -10.32
C LEU A 11 -3.19 1.40 -11.08
N SER A 12 -4.11 0.45 -11.04
CA SER A 12 -5.41 0.63 -11.68
C SER A 12 -6.31 1.57 -10.91
N HIS A 13 -5.96 1.90 -9.68
CA HIS A 13 -6.76 2.80 -8.85
C HIS A 13 -6.40 4.24 -9.13
N LYS A 14 -7.42 5.08 -9.12
CA LYS A 14 -7.20 6.51 -9.15
C LYS A 14 -6.98 7.00 -7.73
N GLY A 15 -6.31 8.12 -7.59
CA GLY A 15 -6.15 8.74 -6.31
C GLY A 15 -4.86 8.42 -5.59
N LEU A 16 -4.13 7.41 -6.02
CA LEU A 16 -2.82 7.17 -5.44
C LEU A 16 -1.74 7.70 -6.38
N LYS A 17 -0.54 7.90 -5.85
CA LYS A 17 0.58 8.40 -6.64
C LYS A 17 1.47 7.29 -7.16
N GLY A 18 1.60 6.21 -6.41
CA GLY A 18 2.44 5.10 -6.83
C GLY A 18 2.60 4.10 -5.70
N TYR A 19 3.52 3.18 -5.89
CA TYR A 19 3.83 2.22 -4.84
C TYR A 19 5.31 1.87 -4.90
N HIS A 20 5.83 1.34 -3.79
CA HIS A 20 7.19 0.84 -3.75
C HIS A 20 7.32 -0.21 -2.65
N HIS A 21 8.45 -0.87 -2.62
CA HIS A 21 8.74 -1.91 -1.62
C HIS A 21 7.66 -2.98 -1.59
N LEU A 22 7.22 -3.40 -2.78
CA LEU A 22 6.28 -4.51 -2.88
C LEU A 22 7.04 -5.81 -2.64
N ARG A 23 6.59 -6.58 -1.65
CA ARG A 23 7.22 -7.85 -1.33
C ARG A 23 6.18 -8.90 -1.04
N THR A 24 6.44 -10.09 -1.56
CA THR A 24 5.61 -11.25 -1.22
C THR A 24 6.50 -12.31 -0.60
N ARG A 25 5.97 -13.01 0.38
CA ARG A 25 6.70 -14.05 1.07
C ARG A 25 5.78 -15.20 1.40
N LYS A 26 6.38 -16.37 1.55
CA LYS A 26 5.66 -17.54 2.05
C LYS A 26 6.16 -17.86 3.44
N SER A 27 5.23 -18.22 4.31
CA SER A 27 5.57 -18.65 5.66
C SER A 27 4.68 -19.84 5.97
N GLY A 28 5.22 -21.04 5.75
CA GLY A 28 4.42 -22.26 5.85
C GLY A 28 3.36 -22.24 4.77
N SER A 29 2.11 -22.39 5.17
CA SER A 29 0.99 -22.33 4.23
C SER A 29 0.51 -20.89 4.01
N ASP A 30 1.06 -19.92 4.75
CA ASP A 30 0.61 -18.54 4.64
C ASP A 30 1.39 -17.81 3.58
N ARG A 31 0.73 -16.86 2.94
CA ARG A 31 1.33 -15.97 1.96
C ARG A 31 1.18 -14.55 2.47
N LEU A 32 2.30 -13.85 2.51
CA LEU A 32 2.35 -12.50 3.07
C LEU A 32 2.67 -11.51 1.98
N LEU A 33 2.01 -10.36 2.05
CA LEU A 33 2.23 -9.28 1.09
C LEU A 33 2.41 -7.98 1.84
N ASP A 34 3.52 -7.29 1.56
CA ASP A 34 3.78 -5.95 2.08
C ASP A 34 3.95 -5.02 0.91
N VAL A 35 3.38 -3.82 1.01
CA VAL A 35 3.59 -2.80 -0.01
C VAL A 35 3.38 -1.42 0.60
N HIS A 36 4.16 -0.45 0.12
CA HIS A 36 3.99 0.95 0.46
C HIS A 36 3.29 1.63 -0.69
N VAL A 37 2.17 2.29 -0.41
CA VAL A 37 1.40 3.00 -1.43
C VAL A 37 1.43 4.47 -1.10
N THR A 38 1.75 5.29 -2.09
CA THR A 38 1.94 6.72 -1.85
C THR A 38 0.71 7.50 -2.28
N PHE A 39 0.38 8.52 -1.48
CA PHE A 39 -0.78 9.36 -1.68
C PHE A 39 -0.39 10.81 -1.53
N ASP A 40 -1.15 11.69 -2.17
CA ASP A 40 -0.98 13.11 -1.96
C ASP A 40 -1.12 13.43 -0.48
N LYS A 41 -0.23 14.27 0.05
CA LYS A 41 -0.22 14.58 1.48
C LYS A 41 -1.51 15.21 1.98
N ASP A 42 -2.28 15.82 1.08
CA ASP A 42 -3.51 16.51 1.46
C ASP A 42 -4.76 15.65 1.29
N MET A 43 -4.60 14.41 0.88
CA MET A 43 -5.75 13.51 0.73
C MET A 43 -6.35 13.20 2.09
N HIS A 44 -7.67 13.17 2.16
CA HIS A 44 -8.34 12.82 3.41
C HIS A 44 -8.05 11.40 3.81
N LEU A 45 -7.88 11.18 5.10
CA LEU A 45 -7.57 9.87 5.63
C LEU A 45 -8.64 8.84 5.25
N GLU A 46 -9.89 9.26 5.25
CA GLU A 46 -10.99 8.38 4.88
C GLU A 46 -10.83 7.88 3.45
N GLU A 47 -10.44 8.76 2.55
CA GLU A 47 -10.20 8.38 1.16
C GLU A 47 -9.04 7.41 1.04
N VAL A 48 -7.95 7.69 1.75
CA VAL A 48 -6.78 6.80 1.74
C VAL A 48 -7.19 5.41 2.21
N HIS A 49 -7.95 5.36 3.30
CA HIS A 49 -8.40 4.10 3.87
C HIS A 49 -9.27 3.32 2.89
N ASN A 50 -10.18 4.01 2.21
CA ASN A 50 -11.06 3.36 1.25
C ASN A 50 -10.29 2.80 0.07
N ILE A 51 -9.28 3.51 -0.41
CA ILE A 51 -8.46 3.03 -1.51
C ILE A 51 -7.68 1.80 -1.08
N CYS A 52 -7.09 1.83 0.11
CA CYS A 52 -6.34 0.68 0.61
C CYS A 52 -7.25 -0.55 0.77
N ASP A 53 -8.45 -0.37 1.29
CA ASP A 53 -9.39 -1.48 1.42
C ASP A 53 -9.75 -2.06 0.07
N ASP A 54 -9.94 -1.21 -0.91
CA ASP A 54 -10.31 -1.63 -2.24
C ASP A 54 -9.16 -2.42 -2.90
N ILE A 55 -7.94 -1.96 -2.70
CA ILE A 55 -6.76 -2.68 -3.20
C ILE A 55 -6.69 -4.06 -2.58
N GLU A 56 -6.86 -4.15 -1.26
CA GLU A 56 -6.84 -5.44 -0.58
C GLU A 56 -7.92 -6.38 -1.12
N CYS A 57 -9.10 -5.85 -1.32
CA CYS A 57 -10.21 -6.63 -1.82
C CYS A 57 -9.91 -7.20 -3.20
N LYS A 58 -9.37 -6.38 -4.07
CA LYS A 58 -9.04 -6.82 -5.43
C LYS A 58 -7.93 -7.85 -5.46
N ILE A 59 -6.94 -7.68 -4.60
CA ILE A 59 -5.85 -8.66 -4.52
C ILE A 59 -6.40 -10.00 -4.01
N ARG A 60 -7.22 -9.96 -2.98
CA ARG A 60 -7.81 -11.19 -2.44
C ARG A 60 -8.70 -11.89 -3.46
N ASN A 61 -9.46 -11.11 -4.22
CA ASN A 61 -10.32 -11.70 -5.25
C ASN A 61 -9.50 -12.38 -6.34
N ARG A 62 -8.33 -11.86 -6.63
CA ARG A 62 -7.49 -12.40 -7.70
C ARG A 62 -6.68 -13.60 -7.23
N PHE A 63 -6.15 -13.56 -6.01
CA PHE A 63 -5.19 -14.55 -5.54
C PHE A 63 -5.68 -15.39 -4.37
N GLY A 64 -6.66 -14.92 -3.63
CA GLY A 64 -7.09 -15.61 -2.40
C GLY A 64 -6.14 -15.30 -1.26
N GLY A 65 -5.79 -16.24 -0.51
CA GLY A 65 -5.20 -16.24 0.80
C GLY A 65 -3.93 -15.44 1.11
N PHE A 66 -3.80 -14.22 0.65
CA PHE A 66 -2.71 -13.33 1.09
C PHE A 66 -3.08 -12.64 2.39
N ASP A 67 -2.10 -12.54 3.26
CA ASP A 67 -2.15 -11.68 4.42
C ASP A 67 -1.51 -10.36 3.98
N ILE A 68 -2.30 -9.32 3.87
CA ILE A 68 -1.89 -8.10 3.18
C ILE A 68 -1.67 -6.98 4.16
N THR A 69 -0.50 -6.34 4.07
CA THR A 69 -0.20 -5.13 4.83
C THR A 69 0.14 -4.01 3.85
N ILE A 70 -0.68 -2.97 3.85
CA ILE A 70 -0.43 -1.79 3.04
C ILE A 70 0.00 -0.66 3.96
N HIS A 71 1.13 -0.04 3.64
CA HIS A 71 1.65 1.11 4.39
C HIS A 71 1.38 2.35 3.56
N PRO A 72 0.37 3.16 3.91
CA PRO A 72 0.13 4.40 3.18
C PRO A 72 1.16 5.45 3.57
N GLU A 73 1.69 6.15 2.58
CA GLU A 73 2.71 7.17 2.80
C GLU A 73 2.33 8.46 2.07
N PRO A 74 2.46 9.61 2.72
CA PRO A 74 2.20 10.87 2.05
C PRO A 74 3.38 11.30 1.21
N VAL A 75 3.11 11.93 0.07
CA VAL A 75 4.16 12.54 -0.74
C VAL A 75 3.87 14.03 -0.89
N ASP A 76 4.94 14.80 -1.04
CA ASP A 76 4.82 16.23 -1.25
C ASP A 76 4.61 16.53 -2.74
N GLU A 77 4.58 17.80 -3.10
CA GLU A 77 4.31 18.21 -4.48
C GLU A 77 5.40 17.76 -5.44
N ASN A 78 6.58 17.42 -4.93
CA ASN A 78 7.66 16.90 -5.76
C ASN A 78 7.63 15.38 -5.87
N GLY A 79 6.65 14.73 -5.23
CA GLY A 79 6.56 13.27 -5.25
C GLY A 79 7.46 12.59 -4.25
N SER A 80 8.08 13.33 -3.36
CA SER A 80 8.97 12.75 -2.35
C SER A 80 8.17 12.34 -1.11
N VAL A 81 8.48 11.16 -0.60
CA VAL A 81 7.82 10.66 0.60
C VAL A 81 8.20 11.54 1.78
N ILE A 82 7.19 12.01 2.51
CA ILE A 82 7.41 12.84 3.69
C ILE A 82 7.71 11.94 4.86
N LYS A 83 8.89 12.09 5.44
CA LYS A 83 9.30 11.31 6.58
C LYS A 83 9.49 12.23 7.77
N LYS A 84 8.95 11.83 8.89
CA LYS A 84 9.16 12.56 10.12
C LYS A 84 9.85 11.67 11.12
N ASN A 85 10.71 12.28 11.89
CA ASN A 85 11.37 11.61 12.98
C ASN A 85 10.52 11.78 14.20
N TYR A 86 9.73 10.82 14.50
CA TYR A 86 8.96 10.85 15.73
C TYR A 86 9.71 10.20 16.78
N VAL A 87 10.08 10.95 17.69
CA VAL A 87 10.70 10.35 18.81
C VAL A 87 9.71 10.24 19.84
N GLU A 88 9.07 10.28 19.92
CA GLU A 88 8.32 10.28 20.70
C GLU A 88 7.54 10.10 21.04
N ALA A 89 7.24 10.13 20.75
CA ALA A 89 6.34 10.29 21.09
C ALA A 89 5.85 9.57 22.00
N VAL A 90 5.90 9.21 22.34
CA VAL A 90 5.55 8.68 23.02
C VAL A 90 5.31 8.61 24.02
N ARG A 91 5.18 8.78 24.13
CA ARG A 91 4.83 8.81 24.93
C ARG A 91 4.32 8.53 25.43
#